data_80673db959bbf0a7fa1817326a309746
#
_entry.id   80673db959bbf0a7fa1817326a309746
#
_cell.length_a   1.000
_cell.length_b   1.000
_cell.length_c   1.000
_cell.angle_alpha   90.00
_cell.angle_beta   90.00
_cell.angle_gamma   90.00
#
_symmetry.space_group_name_H-M   'P 1'
#
loop_
_entity.id
_entity.type
_entity.pdbx_description
1 polymer ?
#
loop_
_entity_poly.entity_id
_entity_poly.type
_entity_poly.pdbx_seq_one_letter_code
_entity_poly.pdbx_strand_id
1 'polypeptide(L)'
;MVNIMCRNSYFKEESVIMAFIDTIYARAKADKKTIVLPESMDKRTFAAAEKILKEGIANLIIIGTPEEIAENSKGYDITGATIVDPFNDPNKQKYIDKFVELRAKKGVTPEMAKEQMEKDYMYYAC
;
A
#
# COMPACT_ATOMS: atom_id res chain seq x y z
N MET A 1 -14.53 -46.02 24.21
CA MET A 1 -14.68 -45.52 22.86
C MET A 1 -14.61 -43.99 22.89
N VAL A 2 -13.50 -43.43 22.57
CA VAL A 2 -13.29 -41.99 22.60
C VAL A 2 -13.72 -41.38 21.31
N ASN A 3 -14.57 -40.36 21.42
CA ASN A 3 -15.23 -39.61 20.38
C ASN A 3 -14.26 -39.03 19.34
N ILE A 4 -14.18 -39.65 18.16
CA ILE A 4 -13.43 -39.16 16.98
C ILE A 4 -14.22 -38.03 16.26
N MET A 5 -15.40 -37.66 16.73
CA MET A 5 -16.28 -36.70 16.07
C MET A 5 -15.89 -35.23 16.21
N CYS A 6 -15.05 -34.84 17.18
CA CYS A 6 -14.66 -33.42 17.35
C CYS A 6 -13.47 -32.97 16.50
N ARG A 7 -12.73 -33.86 15.88
CA ARG A 7 -11.56 -33.47 15.06
C ARG A 7 -11.91 -33.10 13.63
N ASN A 8 -13.07 -33.48 13.13
CA ASN A 8 -13.43 -33.30 11.72
C ASN A 8 -14.08 -31.92 11.41
N SER A 9 -14.55 -31.19 12.42
CA SER A 9 -15.16 -29.88 12.19
C SER A 9 -14.12 -28.78 11.97
N TYR A 10 -13.03 -28.80 12.70
CA TYR A 10 -11.98 -27.81 12.56
C TYR A 10 -11.27 -27.87 11.20
N PHE A 11 -10.96 -29.07 10.71
CA PHE A 11 -10.36 -29.25 9.38
C PHE A 11 -11.27 -28.81 8.25
N LYS A 12 -12.58 -28.94 8.43
CA LYS A 12 -13.56 -28.54 7.42
C LYS A 12 -13.73 -27.01 7.35
N GLU A 13 -13.66 -26.34 8.49
CA GLU A 13 -13.73 -24.89 8.57
C GLU A 13 -12.46 -24.23 7.99
N GLU A 14 -11.26 -24.73 8.30
CA GLU A 14 -10.01 -24.27 7.72
C GLU A 14 -10.00 -24.45 6.20
N SER A 15 -10.47 -25.57 5.66
CA SER A 15 -10.52 -25.81 4.22
C SER A 15 -11.49 -24.88 3.50
N VAL A 16 -12.62 -24.53 4.12
CA VAL A 16 -13.59 -23.57 3.59
C VAL A 16 -13.04 -22.16 3.60
N ILE A 17 -12.37 -21.76 4.67
CA ILE A 17 -11.72 -20.46 4.79
C ILE A 17 -10.60 -20.30 3.75
N MET A 18 -9.76 -21.31 3.57
CA MET A 18 -8.70 -21.32 2.55
C MET A 18 -9.27 -21.21 1.14
N ALA A 19 -10.34 -21.97 0.82
CA ALA A 19 -11.01 -21.87 -0.47
C ALA A 19 -11.64 -20.50 -0.72
N PHE A 20 -12.15 -19.84 0.32
CA PHE A 20 -12.68 -18.49 0.23
C PHE A 20 -11.57 -17.47 -0.04
N ILE A 21 -10.43 -17.55 0.68
CA ILE A 21 -9.27 -16.69 0.46
C ILE A 21 -8.71 -16.87 -0.95
N ASP A 22 -8.59 -18.10 -1.43
CA ASP A 22 -8.14 -18.39 -2.80
C ASP A 22 -9.03 -17.74 -3.85
N THR A 23 -10.33 -17.70 -3.62
CA THR A 23 -11.29 -17.00 -4.49
C THR A 23 -11.05 -15.50 -4.50
N ILE A 24 -10.75 -14.89 -3.35
CA ILE A 24 -10.41 -13.47 -3.25
C ILE A 24 -9.11 -13.18 -4.00
N TYR A 25 -8.08 -13.99 -3.82
CA TYR A 25 -6.81 -13.83 -4.54
C TYR A 25 -6.99 -13.98 -6.06
N ALA A 26 -7.78 -14.94 -6.51
CA ALA A 26 -8.08 -15.12 -7.92
C ALA A 26 -8.76 -13.89 -8.53
N ARG A 27 -9.71 -13.29 -7.82
CA ARG A 27 -10.37 -12.03 -8.24
C ARG A 27 -9.39 -10.85 -8.28
N ALA A 28 -8.54 -10.71 -7.27
CA ALA A 28 -7.54 -9.66 -7.21
C ALA A 28 -6.53 -9.78 -8.36
N LYS A 29 -6.10 -10.98 -8.70
CA LYS A 29 -5.20 -11.24 -9.82
C LYS A 29 -5.86 -10.98 -11.18
N ALA A 30 -7.16 -11.25 -11.32
CA ALA A 30 -7.90 -11.03 -12.55
C ALA A 30 -8.17 -9.54 -12.83
N ASP A 31 -8.32 -8.73 -11.79
CA ASP A 31 -8.55 -7.29 -11.87
C ASP A 31 -7.59 -6.55 -10.93
N LYS A 32 -6.32 -6.53 -11.30
CA LYS A 32 -5.25 -5.91 -10.51
C LYS A 32 -5.50 -4.43 -10.31
N LYS A 33 -5.65 -4.03 -9.05
CA LYS A 33 -5.72 -2.63 -8.65
C LYS A 33 -4.33 -2.11 -8.30
N THR A 34 -4.18 -0.80 -8.38
CA THR A 34 -2.98 -0.11 -7.92
C THR A 34 -3.22 0.41 -6.51
N ILE A 35 -2.34 0.04 -5.61
CA ILE A 35 -2.39 0.45 -4.20
C ILE A 35 -1.21 1.37 -3.92
N VAL A 36 -1.49 2.51 -3.30
CA VAL A 36 -0.47 3.48 -2.89
C VAL A 36 -0.12 3.25 -1.43
N LEU A 37 1.17 3.13 -1.14
CA LEU A 37 1.71 2.93 0.20
C LEU A 37 2.54 4.15 0.61
N PRO A 38 2.01 5.05 1.45
CA PRO A 38 2.69 6.28 1.84
C PRO A 38 3.64 6.12 3.04
N GLU A 39 3.69 4.94 3.65
CA GLU A 39 4.44 4.68 4.89
C GLU A 39 5.81 4.05 4.60
N SER A 40 6.70 4.77 3.92
CA SER A 40 8.06 4.30 3.59
C SER A 40 9.01 4.19 4.79
N MET A 41 8.61 4.69 5.95
CA MET A 41 9.39 4.60 7.20
C MET A 41 9.14 3.29 7.96
N ASP A 42 8.06 2.57 7.67
CA ASP A 42 7.71 1.34 8.36
C ASP A 42 8.16 0.10 7.58
N LYS A 43 9.05 -0.68 8.18
CA LYS A 43 9.55 -1.94 7.59
C LYS A 43 8.44 -2.96 7.31
N ARG A 44 7.33 -2.92 8.04
CA ARG A 44 6.18 -3.80 7.81
C ARG A 44 5.52 -3.54 6.46
N THR A 45 5.57 -2.28 6.00
CA THR A 45 5.10 -1.90 4.65
C THR A 45 5.88 -2.64 3.57
N PHE A 46 7.18 -2.76 3.70
CA PHE A 46 8.03 -3.48 2.74
C PHE A 46 7.85 -5.00 2.81
N ALA A 47 7.62 -5.56 3.99
CA ALA A 47 7.28 -6.98 4.13
C ALA A 47 5.95 -7.32 3.44
N ALA A 48 4.95 -6.46 3.60
CA ALA A 48 3.67 -6.61 2.90
C ALA A 48 3.82 -6.40 1.38
N ALA A 49 4.60 -5.41 0.96
CA ALA A 49 4.86 -5.11 -0.44
C ALA A 49 5.53 -6.29 -1.16
N GLU A 50 6.55 -6.89 -0.56
CA GLU A 50 7.21 -8.09 -1.10
C GLU A 50 6.21 -9.21 -1.33
N LYS A 51 5.37 -9.50 -0.35
CA LYS A 51 4.35 -10.55 -0.43
C LYS A 51 3.33 -10.27 -1.54
N ILE A 52 2.82 -9.05 -1.62
CA ILE A 52 1.84 -8.62 -2.63
C ILE A 52 2.43 -8.74 -4.04
N LEU A 53 3.68 -8.29 -4.24
CA LEU A 53 4.36 -8.35 -5.53
C LEU A 53 4.66 -9.80 -5.93
N LYS A 54 5.13 -10.62 -4.99
CA LYS A 54 5.43 -12.04 -5.22
C LYS A 54 4.17 -12.84 -5.59
N GLU A 55 3.05 -12.56 -4.96
CA GLU A 55 1.78 -13.20 -5.24
C GLU A 55 1.05 -12.58 -6.46
N GLY A 56 1.46 -11.40 -6.89
CA GLY A 56 0.92 -10.72 -8.07
C GLY A 56 -0.53 -10.28 -7.94
N ILE A 57 -0.99 -9.94 -6.74
CA ILE A 57 -2.39 -9.59 -6.42
C ILE A 57 -2.73 -8.12 -6.64
N ALA A 58 -1.74 -7.24 -6.64
CA ALA A 58 -1.91 -5.81 -6.88
C ALA A 58 -0.65 -5.19 -7.49
N ASN A 59 -0.82 -4.01 -8.10
CA ASN A 59 0.29 -3.12 -8.43
C ASN A 59 0.54 -2.20 -7.25
N LEU A 60 1.80 -1.87 -6.96
CA LEU A 60 2.17 -1.04 -5.83
C LEU A 60 2.86 0.25 -6.26
N ILE A 61 2.49 1.34 -5.62
CA ILE A 61 3.21 2.62 -5.65
C ILE A 61 3.63 2.92 -4.22
N ILE A 62 4.93 3.09 -3.99
CA ILE A 62 5.51 3.44 -2.70
C ILE A 62 5.93 4.90 -2.75
N ILE A 63 5.44 5.71 -1.83
CA ILE A 63 5.80 7.11 -1.70
C ILE A 63 6.88 7.25 -0.64
N GLY A 64 7.99 7.84 -1.02
CA GLY A 64 9.09 8.11 -0.11
C GLY A 64 10.35 8.51 -0.85
N THR A 65 11.32 9.03 -0.12
CA THR A 65 12.62 9.35 -0.72
C THR A 65 13.39 8.07 -1.06
N PRO A 66 14.25 8.09 -2.09
CA PRO A 66 15.06 6.93 -2.45
C PRO A 66 15.93 6.43 -1.29
N GLU A 67 16.41 7.32 -0.45
CA GLU A 67 17.24 7.01 0.72
C GLU A 67 16.43 6.26 1.79
N GLU A 68 15.24 6.76 2.16
CA GLU A 68 14.33 6.12 3.11
C GLU A 68 13.94 4.73 2.65
N ILE A 69 13.59 4.60 1.37
CA ILE A 69 13.18 3.34 0.77
C ILE A 69 14.36 2.36 0.76
N ALA A 70 15.56 2.80 0.34
CA ALA A 70 16.74 1.96 0.31
C ALA A 70 17.15 1.46 1.71
N GLU A 71 16.98 2.28 2.74
CA GLU A 71 17.29 1.90 4.11
C GLU A 71 16.25 0.91 4.67
N ASN A 72 14.97 1.20 4.53
CA ASN A 72 13.88 0.44 5.15
C ASN A 72 13.48 -0.82 4.37
N SER A 73 13.80 -0.89 3.08
CA SER A 73 13.56 -2.07 2.24
C SER A 73 14.64 -3.14 2.34
N LYS A 74 15.70 -2.90 3.13
CA LYS A 74 16.78 -3.88 3.33
C LYS A 74 16.22 -5.23 3.80
N GLY A 75 16.49 -6.27 3.00
CA GLY A 75 16.01 -7.62 3.29
C GLY A 75 14.66 -7.98 2.66
N TYR A 76 14.04 -7.06 1.93
CA TYR A 76 12.78 -7.26 1.21
C TYR A 76 12.95 -7.00 -0.29
N ASP A 77 12.33 -7.84 -1.10
CA ASP A 77 12.30 -7.67 -2.55
C ASP A 77 11.07 -6.87 -2.99
N ILE A 78 11.28 -5.61 -3.30
CA ILE A 78 10.23 -4.71 -3.80
C ILE A 78 10.34 -4.45 -5.31
N THR A 79 11.04 -5.32 -6.02
CA THR A 79 11.16 -5.24 -7.49
C THR A 79 9.78 -5.31 -8.13
N GLY A 80 9.45 -4.33 -8.95
CA GLY A 80 8.14 -4.20 -9.58
C GLY A 80 7.21 -3.18 -8.91
N ALA A 81 7.54 -2.65 -7.73
CA ALA A 81 6.85 -1.49 -7.18
C ALA A 81 7.31 -0.21 -7.89
N THR A 82 6.38 0.70 -8.12
CA THR A 82 6.70 2.06 -8.59
C THR A 82 7.05 2.93 -7.39
N ILE A 83 8.17 3.62 -7.44
CA ILE A 83 8.60 4.54 -6.39
C ILE A 83 8.30 5.97 -6.83
N VAL A 84 7.66 6.74 -5.97
CA VAL A 84 7.38 8.16 -6.18
C VAL A 84 8.04 8.96 -5.07
N ASP A 85 8.99 9.81 -5.46
CA ASP A 85 9.66 10.75 -4.55
C ASP A 85 8.83 12.04 -4.45
N PRO A 86 8.20 12.33 -3.30
CA PRO A 86 7.34 13.50 -3.14
C PRO A 86 8.08 14.85 -3.25
N PHE A 87 9.40 14.83 -3.19
CA PHE A 87 10.22 16.04 -3.35
C PHE A 87 10.57 16.33 -4.81
N ASN A 88 10.74 15.30 -5.62
CA ASN A 88 11.21 15.40 -7.01
C ASN A 88 10.19 14.94 -8.06
N ASP A 89 8.93 14.71 -7.68
CA ASP A 89 7.89 14.30 -8.61
C ASP A 89 7.52 15.47 -9.56
N PRO A 90 7.56 15.26 -10.89
CA PRO A 90 7.15 16.26 -11.86
C PRO A 90 5.67 16.67 -11.74
N ASN A 91 4.82 15.83 -11.15
CA ASN A 91 3.41 16.10 -10.93
C ASN A 91 3.12 16.84 -9.61
N LYS A 92 4.12 17.07 -8.78
CA LYS A 92 3.98 17.69 -7.46
C LYS A 92 3.15 18.97 -7.48
N GLN A 93 3.44 19.87 -8.42
CA GLN A 93 2.71 21.15 -8.53
C GLN A 93 1.23 20.92 -8.81
N LYS A 94 0.89 20.00 -9.68
CA LYS A 94 -0.48 19.64 -10.00
C LYS A 94 -1.25 19.13 -8.77
N TYR A 95 -0.59 18.36 -7.92
CA TYR A 95 -1.21 17.85 -6.67
C TYR A 95 -1.39 18.96 -5.65
N ILE A 96 -0.43 19.87 -5.52
CA ILE A 96 -0.55 21.06 -4.67
C ILE A 96 -1.74 21.92 -5.11
N ASP A 97 -1.85 22.23 -6.40
CA ASP A 97 -2.94 23.03 -6.95
C ASP A 97 -4.29 22.37 -6.69
N LYS A 98 -4.38 21.06 -6.88
CA LYS A 98 -5.60 20.30 -6.61
C LYS A 98 -5.97 20.29 -5.13
N PHE A 99 -4.99 20.13 -4.25
CA PHE A 99 -5.21 20.16 -2.81
C PHE A 99 -5.72 21.55 -2.36
N VAL A 100 -5.13 22.63 -2.88
CA VAL A 100 -5.59 24.01 -2.61
C VAL A 100 -7.02 24.22 -3.09
N GLU A 101 -7.35 23.75 -4.30
CA GLU A 101 -8.71 23.83 -4.85
C GLU A 101 -9.73 23.13 -3.93
N LEU A 102 -9.43 21.90 -3.51
CA LEU A 102 -10.32 21.12 -2.65
C LEU A 102 -10.47 21.69 -1.24
N ARG A 103 -9.46 22.40 -0.76
CA ARG A 103 -9.42 23.00 0.58
C ARG A 103 -9.57 24.52 0.59
N ALA A 104 -9.92 25.14 -0.52
CA ALA A 104 -10.08 26.59 -0.65
C ALA A 104 -10.99 27.19 0.43
N LYS A 105 -12.09 26.51 0.77
CA LYS A 105 -13.00 26.94 1.83
C LYS A 105 -12.38 26.96 3.24
N LYS A 106 -11.24 26.29 3.43
CA LYS A 106 -10.50 26.24 4.69
C LYS A 106 -9.31 27.22 4.71
N GLY A 107 -9.14 28.02 3.70
CA GLY A 107 -8.07 29.02 3.60
C GLY A 107 -6.67 28.45 3.45
N VAL A 108 -6.54 27.27 2.85
CA VAL A 108 -5.23 26.63 2.63
C VAL A 108 -4.50 27.35 1.48
N THR A 109 -3.29 27.83 1.75
CA THR A 109 -2.41 28.43 0.75
C THR A 109 -1.56 27.35 0.05
N PRO A 110 -0.98 27.64 -1.14
CA PRO A 110 -0.08 26.70 -1.83
C PRO A 110 1.13 26.30 -0.98
N GLU A 111 1.68 27.21 -0.18
CA GLU A 111 2.80 26.96 0.71
C GLU A 111 2.41 25.99 1.83
N MET A 112 1.24 26.21 2.44
CA MET A 112 0.70 25.29 3.46
C MET A 112 0.42 23.90 2.88
N ALA A 113 -0.12 23.83 1.67
CA ALA A 113 -0.38 22.57 0.97
C ALA A 113 0.91 21.81 0.71
N LYS A 114 1.95 22.49 0.22
CA LYS A 114 3.27 21.92 -0.01
C LYS A 114 3.89 21.37 1.27
N GLU A 115 3.92 22.18 2.32
CA GLU A 115 4.46 21.77 3.63
C GLU A 115 3.72 20.56 4.20
N GLN A 116 2.39 20.53 4.11
CA GLN A 116 1.59 19.43 4.60
C GLN A 116 1.87 18.13 3.84
N MET A 117 2.03 18.18 2.54
CA MET A 117 2.33 17.02 1.70
C MET A 117 3.76 16.50 1.93
N GLU A 118 4.72 17.38 2.18
CA GLU A 118 6.11 17.00 2.46
C GLU A 118 6.30 16.43 3.87
N LYS A 119 5.49 16.90 4.81
CA LYS A 119 5.53 16.46 6.20
C LYS A 119 4.83 15.11 6.42
N ASP A 120 3.76 14.87 5.67
CA ASP A 120 2.96 13.66 5.80
C ASP A 120 2.57 13.15 4.40
N TYR A 121 3.23 12.08 3.97
CA TYR A 121 3.02 11.47 2.66
C TYR A 121 1.61 10.91 2.43
N MET A 122 0.83 10.75 3.50
CA MET A 122 -0.59 10.39 3.38
C MET A 122 -1.38 11.44 2.59
N TYR A 123 -1.08 12.72 2.81
CA TYR A 123 -1.69 13.80 2.04
C TYR A 123 -1.23 13.83 0.58
N TYR A 124 -0.03 13.37 0.32
CA TYR A 124 0.48 13.21 -1.04
C TYR A 124 -0.20 12.05 -1.78
N ALA A 125 -0.56 10.99 -1.05
CA ALA A 125 -1.20 9.79 -1.60
C ALA A 125 -2.68 9.98 -1.95
N CYS A 126 -3.38 10.92 -1.29
CA CYS A 126 -4.79 11.21 -1.51
C CYS A 126 -5.03 12.08 -2.73
#